data_2fc1263b063e7d2e2b1698bedce26ade
#
_entry.id   2fc1263b063e7d2e2b1698bedce26ade
#
_cell.length_a   1.000
_cell.length_b   1.000
_cell.length_c   1.000
_cell.angle_alpha   90.00
_cell.angle_beta   90.00
_cell.angle_gamma   90.00
#
_symmetry.space_group_name_H-M   'P 1'
#
loop_
_entity.id
_entity.type
_entity.pdbx_description
1 polymer ?
#
loop_
_entity_poly.entity_id
_entity_poly.type
_entity_poly.pdbx_seq_one_letter_code
_entity_poly.pdbx_strand_id
1 'polypeptide(L)'
;MKSKQDRIKQLLGMAYNTTSSARSLAIANQILEIDSEVPEALMIKADNIENDKTRADLIKRALDSLEKNSSTNPEDKDLLFVVLHQRLAFTLFTLGQLDESFISCEKVLESDLSTIEDDDDEDNNRSATKALYYRIMLARKEWQKILAETMKDSEHSPAWAYSRLIAAFMLAPEDNRKTLCAKMFWDALILAPEIPFYMLGYSPEPDDDSNPQDFANFNFAVMYYDAISVSEDFYNWFSRGVILFGLLTNRFDSKEREYMLDVLDTLGGYEEYEQMNNIIMEREDSAVIEALAAHKCLSK
;
A
#
# COMPACT_ATOMS: atom_id res chain seq x y z
N MET A 1 -23.84 42.90 4.97
CA MET A 1 -23.96 41.56 4.33
C MET A 1 -22.57 40.94 4.28
N LYS A 2 -22.43 39.66 4.70
CA LYS A 2 -21.16 38.94 4.52
C LYS A 2 -20.88 38.77 3.03
N SER A 3 -19.61 38.88 2.62
CA SER A 3 -19.23 38.64 1.23
C SER A 3 -19.52 37.17 0.82
N LYS A 4 -19.61 36.91 -0.47
CA LYS A 4 -19.73 35.54 -1.02
C LYS A 4 -18.60 34.64 -0.48
N GLN A 5 -17.38 35.16 -0.49
CA GLN A 5 -16.19 34.45 0.02
C GLN A 5 -16.24 34.17 1.53
N ASP A 6 -16.68 35.16 2.35
CA ASP A 6 -16.83 34.93 3.80
C ASP A 6 -17.84 33.80 4.09
N ARG A 7 -18.91 33.71 3.31
CA ARG A 7 -19.91 32.66 3.44
C ARG A 7 -19.33 31.28 3.08
N ILE A 8 -18.59 31.18 1.99
CA ILE A 8 -17.92 29.95 1.57
C ILE A 8 -16.93 29.51 2.64
N LYS A 9 -16.06 30.41 3.12
CA LYS A 9 -15.07 30.10 4.17
C LYS A 9 -15.75 29.60 5.46
N GLN A 10 -16.87 30.22 5.86
CA GLN A 10 -17.63 29.75 7.02
C GLN A 10 -18.21 28.35 6.82
N LEU A 11 -18.77 28.06 5.64
CA LEU A 11 -19.31 26.75 5.30
C LEU A 11 -18.21 25.67 5.24
N LEU A 12 -17.06 25.98 4.63
CA LEU A 12 -15.91 25.05 4.63
C LEU A 12 -15.46 24.70 6.04
N GLY A 13 -15.32 25.69 6.92
CA GLY A 13 -15.00 25.42 8.33
C GLY A 13 -16.04 24.53 9.03
N MET A 14 -17.33 24.64 8.67
CA MET A 14 -18.37 23.74 9.19
C MET A 14 -18.28 22.33 8.59
N ALA A 15 -17.89 22.19 7.32
CA ALA A 15 -17.74 20.90 6.66
C ALA A 15 -16.57 20.11 7.22
N TYR A 16 -15.44 20.75 7.48
CA TYR A 16 -14.27 20.11 8.09
C TYR A 16 -14.46 19.75 9.58
N ASN A 17 -15.24 20.53 10.32
CA ASN A 17 -15.49 20.27 11.75
C ASN A 17 -16.63 19.27 12.02
N THR A 18 -17.26 18.69 11.00
CA THR A 18 -18.33 17.71 11.20
C THR A 18 -17.81 16.27 11.02
N THR A 19 -18.17 15.38 11.96
CA THR A 19 -17.88 13.96 11.88
C THR A 19 -18.89 13.18 11.00
N SER A 20 -19.97 13.83 10.56
CA SER A 20 -21.01 13.20 9.74
C SER A 20 -20.76 13.43 8.26
N SER A 21 -20.44 12.37 7.51
CA SER A 21 -20.25 12.38 6.05
C SER A 21 -21.47 12.96 5.32
N ALA A 22 -22.69 12.59 5.72
CA ALA A 22 -23.92 13.12 5.11
C ALA A 22 -24.08 14.64 5.34
N ARG A 23 -23.67 15.14 6.51
CA ARG A 23 -23.71 16.57 6.81
C ARG A 23 -22.62 17.32 6.04
N SER A 24 -21.42 16.77 5.97
CA SER A 24 -20.31 17.33 5.19
C SER A 24 -20.69 17.46 3.71
N LEU A 25 -21.28 16.42 3.14
CA LEU A 25 -21.80 16.43 1.76
C LEU A 25 -22.89 17.48 1.54
N ALA A 26 -23.84 17.61 2.50
CA ALA A 26 -24.89 18.62 2.39
C ALA A 26 -24.33 20.05 2.40
N ILE A 27 -23.31 20.31 3.22
CA ILE A 27 -22.61 21.59 3.28
C ILE A 27 -21.82 21.83 1.98
N ALA A 28 -21.11 20.83 1.48
CA ALA A 28 -20.40 20.93 0.20
C ALA A 28 -21.34 21.27 -0.96
N ASN A 29 -22.51 20.66 -1.04
CA ASN A 29 -23.52 21.00 -2.04
C ASN A 29 -24.02 22.46 -1.89
N GLN A 30 -24.21 22.96 -0.68
CA GLN A 30 -24.56 24.38 -0.46
C GLN A 30 -23.46 25.34 -0.94
N ILE A 31 -22.19 24.97 -0.74
CA ILE A 31 -21.05 25.74 -1.25
C ILE A 31 -21.08 25.76 -2.77
N LEU A 32 -21.29 24.60 -3.41
CA LEU A 32 -21.32 24.46 -4.87
C LEU A 32 -22.52 25.15 -5.51
N GLU A 33 -23.62 25.39 -4.78
CA GLU A 33 -24.72 26.25 -5.21
C GLU A 33 -24.33 27.75 -5.23
N ILE A 34 -23.43 28.17 -4.31
CA ILE A 34 -22.91 29.53 -4.26
C ILE A 34 -21.83 29.73 -5.32
N ASP A 35 -20.93 28.73 -5.45
CA ASP A 35 -19.84 28.72 -6.41
C ASP A 35 -19.51 27.27 -6.79
N SER A 36 -19.79 26.92 -8.05
CA SER A 36 -19.64 25.55 -8.58
C SER A 36 -18.19 25.09 -8.72
N GLU A 37 -17.22 26.02 -8.56
CA GLU A 37 -15.80 25.79 -8.82
C GLU A 37 -14.95 25.96 -7.54
N VAL A 38 -15.50 25.66 -6.35
CA VAL A 38 -14.72 25.62 -5.09
C VAL A 38 -14.06 24.25 -4.97
N PRO A 39 -12.70 24.17 -5.05
CA PRO A 39 -11.99 22.88 -5.10
C PRO A 39 -12.24 22.02 -3.87
N GLU A 40 -12.23 22.60 -2.69
CA GLU A 40 -12.43 21.88 -1.41
C GLU A 40 -13.86 21.29 -1.34
N ALA A 41 -14.85 22.00 -1.84
CA ALA A 41 -16.23 21.50 -1.86
C ALA A 41 -16.42 20.38 -2.91
N LEU A 42 -15.72 20.45 -4.03
CA LEU A 42 -15.67 19.37 -5.03
C LEU A 42 -14.98 18.13 -4.47
N MET A 43 -13.89 18.31 -3.71
CA MET A 43 -13.19 17.23 -3.02
C MET A 43 -14.08 16.54 -1.98
N ILE A 44 -14.71 17.32 -1.07
CA ILE A 44 -15.63 16.77 -0.07
C ILE A 44 -16.77 16.00 -0.74
N LYS A 45 -17.30 16.51 -1.86
CA LYS A 45 -18.32 15.80 -2.62
C LYS A 45 -17.80 14.51 -3.22
N ALA A 46 -16.58 14.49 -3.77
CA ALA A 46 -15.95 13.32 -4.34
C ALA A 46 -15.76 12.21 -3.29
N ASP A 47 -15.36 12.56 -2.07
CA ASP A 47 -15.15 11.61 -0.96
C ASP A 47 -16.44 10.91 -0.52
N ASN A 48 -17.59 11.50 -0.81
CA ASN A 48 -18.90 10.98 -0.41
C ASN A 48 -19.64 10.28 -1.59
N ILE A 49 -18.97 10.03 -2.72
CA ILE A 49 -19.56 9.35 -3.88
C ILE A 49 -18.96 7.97 -4.03
N GLU A 50 -19.81 6.94 -4.12
CA GLU A 50 -19.40 5.55 -4.31
C GLU A 50 -18.90 5.26 -5.73
N ASN A 51 -19.44 5.96 -6.74
CA ASN A 51 -19.09 5.74 -8.14
C ASN A 51 -17.71 6.34 -8.46
N ASP A 52 -16.70 5.50 -8.66
CA ASP A 52 -15.32 5.92 -8.91
C ASP A 52 -15.15 6.79 -10.15
N LYS A 53 -15.91 6.57 -11.20
CA LYS A 53 -15.85 7.44 -12.40
C LYS A 53 -16.30 8.86 -12.08
N THR A 54 -17.43 8.99 -11.39
CA THR A 54 -17.94 10.30 -10.96
C THR A 54 -17.01 10.97 -9.96
N ARG A 55 -16.39 10.16 -9.05
CA ARG A 55 -15.37 10.63 -8.11
C ARG A 55 -14.16 11.20 -8.85
N ALA A 56 -13.61 10.48 -9.82
CA ALA A 56 -12.48 10.94 -10.64
C ALA A 56 -12.81 12.24 -11.38
N ASP A 57 -14.00 12.34 -11.98
CA ASP A 57 -14.43 13.55 -12.70
C ASP A 57 -14.54 14.78 -11.76
N LEU A 58 -15.03 14.59 -10.53
CA LEU A 58 -15.10 15.67 -9.54
C LEU A 58 -13.70 16.11 -9.08
N ILE A 59 -12.77 15.16 -8.85
CA ILE A 59 -11.39 15.47 -8.45
C ILE A 59 -10.67 16.20 -9.60
N LYS A 60 -10.83 15.76 -10.85
CA LYS A 60 -10.27 16.46 -12.03
C LYS A 60 -10.80 17.91 -12.13
N ARG A 61 -12.09 18.11 -11.91
CA ARG A 61 -12.67 19.47 -11.86
C ARG A 61 -12.10 20.30 -10.71
N ALA A 62 -11.88 19.69 -9.53
CA ALA A 62 -11.28 20.38 -8.40
C ALA A 62 -9.85 20.85 -8.74
N LEU A 63 -9.05 20.00 -9.40
CA LEU A 63 -7.70 20.33 -9.86
C LEU A 63 -7.73 21.47 -10.88
N ASP A 64 -8.60 21.39 -11.91
CA ASP A 64 -8.76 22.45 -12.92
C ASP A 64 -9.16 23.79 -12.29
N SER A 65 -10.00 23.73 -11.26
CA SER A 65 -10.42 24.93 -10.54
C SER A 65 -9.30 25.51 -9.67
N LEU A 66 -8.52 24.64 -9.02
CA LEU A 66 -7.39 25.04 -8.20
C LEU A 66 -6.31 25.76 -9.04
N GLU A 67 -6.06 25.29 -10.25
CA GLU A 67 -5.12 25.94 -11.18
C GLU A 67 -5.59 27.36 -11.58
N LYS A 68 -6.89 27.55 -11.79
CA LYS A 68 -7.48 28.83 -12.21
C LYS A 68 -7.59 29.86 -11.09
N ASN A 69 -7.67 29.40 -9.83
CA ASN A 69 -7.82 30.26 -8.66
C ASN A 69 -6.47 30.84 -8.20
N SER A 70 -6.28 32.12 -8.43
CA SER A 70 -5.09 32.87 -7.95
C SER A 70 -5.24 33.48 -6.55
N SER A 71 -6.38 33.27 -5.89
CA SER A 71 -6.71 33.91 -4.59
C SER A 71 -6.43 33.06 -3.37
N THR A 72 -6.03 31.80 -3.53
CA THR A 72 -5.70 30.88 -2.44
C THR A 72 -4.25 31.13 -1.98
N ASN A 73 -4.00 31.05 -0.66
CA ASN A 73 -2.63 31.07 -0.12
C ASN A 73 -1.80 29.99 -0.84
N PRO A 74 -0.58 30.28 -1.28
CA PRO A 74 0.26 29.28 -1.97
C PRO A 74 0.41 27.96 -1.21
N GLU A 75 0.65 28.01 0.09
CA GLU A 75 0.81 26.81 0.94
C GLU A 75 -0.47 25.95 0.96
N ASP A 76 -1.65 26.56 1.18
CA ASP A 76 -2.93 25.85 1.16
C ASP A 76 -3.22 25.25 -0.25
N LYS A 77 -2.74 25.95 -1.30
CA LYS A 77 -2.89 25.50 -2.67
C LYS A 77 -2.05 24.27 -2.97
N ASP A 78 -0.80 24.27 -2.53
CA ASP A 78 0.15 23.16 -2.74
C ASP A 78 -0.30 21.91 -1.97
N LEU A 79 -0.75 22.07 -0.72
CA LEU A 79 -1.32 20.98 0.06
C LEU A 79 -2.55 20.38 -0.62
N LEU A 80 -3.51 21.21 -1.03
CA LEU A 80 -4.73 20.75 -1.69
C LEU A 80 -4.42 20.06 -3.04
N PHE A 81 -3.43 20.56 -3.78
CA PHE A 81 -2.97 19.95 -5.02
C PHE A 81 -2.46 18.51 -4.77
N VAL A 82 -1.65 18.30 -3.75
CA VAL A 82 -1.12 16.99 -3.38
C VAL A 82 -2.24 16.04 -2.96
N VAL A 83 -3.13 16.46 -2.07
CA VAL A 83 -4.27 15.66 -1.61
C VAL A 83 -5.18 15.25 -2.78
N LEU A 84 -5.48 16.18 -3.69
CA LEU A 84 -6.30 15.89 -4.87
C LEU A 84 -5.63 14.90 -5.82
N HIS A 85 -4.32 15.05 -6.10
CA HIS A 85 -3.59 14.11 -6.94
C HIS A 85 -3.47 12.73 -6.31
N GLN A 86 -3.27 12.64 -5.00
CA GLN A 86 -3.27 11.38 -4.28
C GLN A 86 -4.62 10.66 -4.44
N ARG A 87 -5.72 11.33 -4.13
CA ARG A 87 -7.08 10.75 -4.28
C ARG A 87 -7.39 10.36 -5.72
N LEU A 88 -6.96 11.18 -6.68
CA LEU A 88 -7.11 10.87 -8.09
C LEU A 88 -6.33 9.60 -8.46
N ALA A 89 -5.10 9.46 -7.98
CA ALA A 89 -4.25 8.31 -8.26
C ALA A 89 -4.92 7.00 -7.79
N PHE A 90 -5.41 6.95 -6.55
CA PHE A 90 -6.12 5.79 -6.03
C PHE A 90 -7.40 5.49 -6.80
N THR A 91 -8.21 6.52 -7.09
CA THR A 91 -9.47 6.36 -7.84
C THR A 91 -9.22 5.85 -9.27
N LEU A 92 -8.19 6.36 -9.94
CA LEU A 92 -7.82 5.91 -11.29
C LEU A 92 -7.25 4.49 -11.29
N PHE A 93 -6.53 4.11 -10.24
CA PHE A 93 -6.05 2.74 -10.07
C PHE A 93 -7.20 1.75 -9.97
N THR A 94 -8.24 2.03 -9.14
CA THR A 94 -9.44 1.18 -9.05
C THR A 94 -10.20 1.09 -10.37
N LEU A 95 -10.16 2.15 -11.19
CA LEU A 95 -10.73 2.17 -12.54
C LEU A 95 -9.86 1.44 -13.59
N GLY A 96 -8.68 0.94 -13.23
CA GLY A 96 -7.73 0.33 -14.16
C GLY A 96 -7.03 1.32 -15.09
N GLN A 97 -7.14 2.63 -14.84
CA GLN A 97 -6.51 3.70 -15.62
C GLN A 97 -5.07 3.94 -15.14
N LEU A 98 -4.22 2.93 -15.35
CA LEU A 98 -2.88 2.87 -14.75
C LEU A 98 -1.96 4.02 -15.17
N ASP A 99 -2.03 4.50 -16.41
CA ASP A 99 -1.16 5.57 -16.90
C ASP A 99 -1.49 6.92 -16.25
N GLU A 100 -2.76 7.27 -16.16
CA GLU A 100 -3.20 8.51 -15.51
C GLU A 100 -2.96 8.44 -13.99
N SER A 101 -3.20 7.26 -13.38
CA SER A 101 -2.91 7.00 -11.97
C SER A 101 -1.41 7.21 -11.68
N PHE A 102 -0.53 6.66 -12.53
CA PHE A 102 0.91 6.79 -12.43
C PHE A 102 1.37 8.25 -12.47
N ILE A 103 0.87 9.03 -13.44
CA ILE A 103 1.16 10.47 -13.56
C ILE A 103 0.72 11.23 -12.31
N SER A 104 -0.43 10.86 -11.74
CA SER A 104 -0.92 11.49 -10.51
C SER A 104 -0.02 11.16 -9.30
N CYS A 105 0.50 9.93 -9.20
CA CYS A 105 1.49 9.56 -8.19
C CYS A 105 2.79 10.36 -8.36
N GLU A 106 3.31 10.50 -9.59
CA GLU A 106 4.54 11.26 -9.86
C GLU A 106 4.40 12.71 -9.38
N LYS A 107 3.27 13.38 -9.65
CA LYS A 107 3.01 14.74 -9.19
C LYS A 107 3.03 14.89 -7.67
N VAL A 108 2.52 13.88 -6.93
CA VAL A 108 2.60 13.86 -5.46
C VAL A 108 4.03 13.68 -5.00
N LEU A 109 4.77 12.74 -5.59
CA LEU A 109 6.13 12.40 -5.17
C LEU A 109 7.17 13.47 -5.52
N GLU A 110 6.93 14.24 -6.60
CA GLU A 110 7.76 15.35 -7.05
C GLU A 110 7.50 16.66 -6.27
N SER A 111 6.34 16.76 -5.58
CA SER A 111 6.02 17.94 -4.80
C SER A 111 6.98 18.10 -3.61
N ASP A 112 7.50 19.30 -3.42
CA ASP A 112 8.35 19.63 -2.28
C ASP A 112 7.49 19.98 -1.07
N LEU A 113 7.00 18.94 -0.38
CA LEU A 113 6.23 19.09 0.86
C LEU A 113 7.12 19.30 2.10
N SER A 114 8.43 19.39 1.95
CA SER A 114 9.36 19.60 3.07
C SER A 114 9.13 20.93 3.80
N THR A 115 8.27 21.79 3.28
CA THR A 115 7.88 23.07 3.90
C THR A 115 6.64 22.99 4.78
N ILE A 116 5.95 21.86 4.81
CA ILE A 116 4.77 21.69 5.65
C ILE A 116 5.24 20.93 6.89
N GLU A 117 5.69 21.68 7.90
CA GLU A 117 6.10 21.16 9.21
C GLU A 117 4.83 20.72 10.00
N ASP A 118 4.93 19.57 10.66
CA ASP A 118 4.14 19.15 11.81
C ASP A 118 2.74 18.51 11.60
N ASP A 119 2.60 17.50 10.73
CA ASP A 119 1.49 16.55 10.95
C ASP A 119 1.91 15.11 10.63
N ASP A 120 1.83 14.22 11.63
CA ASP A 120 2.09 12.77 11.52
C ASP A 120 1.28 12.08 10.38
N ASP A 121 0.21 12.74 9.90
CA ASP A 121 -0.65 12.28 8.80
C ASP A 121 -0.02 12.45 7.40
N GLU A 122 0.95 13.35 7.22
CA GLU A 122 1.54 13.64 5.89
C GLU A 122 2.55 12.60 5.44
N ASP A 123 3.37 12.09 6.35
CA ASP A 123 4.29 10.99 6.07
C ASP A 123 3.53 9.73 5.65
N ASN A 124 2.36 9.48 6.25
CA ASN A 124 1.47 8.40 5.87
C ASN A 124 0.92 8.57 4.44
N ASN A 125 0.58 9.78 4.03
CA ASN A 125 0.02 10.06 2.70
C ASN A 125 1.05 9.85 1.60
N ARG A 126 2.30 10.30 1.81
CA ARG A 126 3.40 10.11 0.85
C ARG A 126 3.79 8.63 0.75
N SER A 127 3.86 7.93 1.88
CA SER A 127 4.15 6.49 1.95
C SER A 127 3.09 5.67 1.22
N ALA A 128 1.80 5.98 1.42
CA ALA A 128 0.70 5.32 0.71
C ALA A 128 0.75 5.58 -0.82
N THR A 129 1.05 6.81 -1.24
CA THR A 129 1.22 7.13 -2.66
C THR A 129 2.42 6.40 -3.27
N LYS A 130 3.51 6.28 -2.55
CA LYS A 130 4.70 5.54 -2.97
C LYS A 130 4.42 4.06 -3.10
N ALA A 131 3.63 3.49 -2.18
CA ALA A 131 3.17 2.11 -2.28
C ALA A 131 2.32 1.88 -3.54
N LEU A 132 1.39 2.79 -3.84
CA LEU A 132 0.60 2.75 -5.07
C LEU A 132 1.47 2.91 -6.32
N TYR A 133 2.45 3.80 -6.32
CA TYR A 133 3.39 4.01 -7.41
C TYR A 133 4.15 2.71 -7.76
N TYR A 134 4.71 2.02 -6.76
CA TYR A 134 5.34 0.72 -6.97
C TYR A 134 4.33 -0.33 -7.44
N ARG A 135 3.13 -0.34 -6.88
CA ARG A 135 2.07 -1.28 -7.28
C ARG A 135 1.67 -1.11 -8.75
N ILE A 136 1.59 0.13 -9.24
CA ILE A 136 1.32 0.41 -10.66
C ILE A 136 2.47 -0.10 -11.55
N MET A 137 3.71 0.15 -11.16
CA MET A 137 4.86 -0.38 -11.91
C MET A 137 4.88 -1.91 -11.97
N LEU A 138 4.48 -2.59 -10.88
CA LEU A 138 4.30 -4.05 -10.88
C LEU A 138 3.23 -4.49 -11.88
N ALA A 139 2.06 -3.81 -11.90
CA ALA A 139 0.99 -4.10 -12.85
C ALA A 139 1.42 -3.88 -14.32
N ARG A 140 2.29 -2.90 -14.56
CA ARG A 140 2.87 -2.60 -15.87
C ARG A 140 4.09 -3.46 -16.20
N LYS A 141 4.52 -4.34 -15.27
CA LYS A 141 5.70 -5.23 -15.41
C LYS A 141 7.00 -4.48 -15.69
N GLU A 142 7.16 -3.31 -15.11
CA GLU A 142 8.33 -2.44 -15.28
C GLU A 142 9.47 -2.85 -14.34
N TRP A 143 9.88 -4.13 -14.37
CA TRP A 143 10.79 -4.73 -13.39
C TRP A 143 12.12 -4.00 -13.23
N GLN A 144 12.77 -3.61 -14.36
CA GLN A 144 14.04 -2.88 -14.32
C GLN A 144 13.88 -1.51 -13.68
N LYS A 145 12.75 -0.82 -13.96
CA LYS A 145 12.45 0.49 -13.38
C LYS A 145 12.25 0.37 -11.88
N ILE A 146 11.51 -0.65 -11.42
CA ILE A 146 11.30 -0.91 -9.98
C ILE A 146 12.64 -1.09 -9.27
N LEU A 147 13.55 -1.91 -9.80
CA LEU A 147 14.86 -2.11 -9.19
C LEU A 147 15.67 -0.81 -9.17
N ALA A 148 15.64 -0.02 -10.25
CA ALA A 148 16.35 1.26 -10.31
C ALA A 148 15.80 2.29 -9.30
N GLU A 149 14.47 2.37 -9.15
CA GLU A 149 13.84 3.28 -8.18
C GLU A 149 14.10 2.83 -6.73
N THR A 150 13.97 1.52 -6.44
CA THR A 150 14.23 0.99 -5.10
C THR A 150 15.71 1.13 -4.67
N MET A 151 16.65 1.24 -5.61
CA MET A 151 18.07 1.52 -5.29
C MET A 151 18.31 2.97 -4.89
N LYS A 152 17.48 3.90 -5.32
CA LYS A 152 17.58 5.34 -4.97
C LYS A 152 16.82 5.65 -3.67
N ASP A 153 15.89 4.78 -3.31
CA ASP A 153 15.02 4.98 -2.18
C ASP A 153 15.74 4.66 -0.87
N SER A 154 15.80 5.63 0.04
CA SER A 154 16.35 5.48 1.38
C SER A 154 15.32 4.95 2.40
N GLU A 155 14.03 5.00 2.06
CA GLU A 155 12.96 4.50 2.92
C GLU A 155 12.75 3.00 2.68
N HIS A 156 13.05 2.21 3.68
CA HIS A 156 12.80 0.77 3.66
C HIS A 156 11.38 0.47 4.12
N SER A 157 10.40 0.76 3.27
CA SER A 157 8.99 0.44 3.53
C SER A 157 8.61 -0.98 3.04
N PRO A 158 7.48 -1.55 3.50
CA PRO A 158 6.96 -2.79 2.93
C PRO A 158 6.79 -2.74 1.41
N ALA A 159 6.30 -1.61 0.89
CA ALA A 159 6.14 -1.39 -0.55
C ALA A 159 7.46 -1.50 -1.31
N TRP A 160 8.50 -0.89 -0.78
CA TRP A 160 9.86 -1.00 -1.30
C TRP A 160 10.34 -2.46 -1.32
N ALA A 161 10.19 -3.16 -0.19
CA ALA A 161 10.71 -4.51 -0.02
C ALA A 161 10.01 -5.53 -0.94
N TYR A 162 8.68 -5.57 -0.93
CA TYR A 162 7.91 -6.52 -1.73
C TYR A 162 7.97 -6.22 -3.23
N SER A 163 7.97 -4.94 -3.63
CA SER A 163 8.13 -4.59 -5.05
C SER A 163 9.50 -4.97 -5.59
N ARG A 164 10.55 -4.72 -4.81
CA ARG A 164 11.92 -5.13 -5.14
C ARG A 164 12.06 -6.63 -5.24
N LEU A 165 11.49 -7.37 -4.30
CA LEU A 165 11.49 -8.84 -4.29
C LEU A 165 10.85 -9.40 -5.55
N ILE A 166 9.63 -8.96 -5.88
CA ILE A 166 8.89 -9.42 -7.08
C ILE A 166 9.69 -9.08 -8.34
N ALA A 167 10.15 -7.85 -8.49
CA ALA A 167 10.91 -7.43 -9.67
C ALA A 167 12.22 -8.19 -9.83
N ALA A 168 12.96 -8.41 -8.73
CA ALA A 168 14.19 -9.20 -8.75
C ALA A 168 13.94 -10.65 -9.13
N PHE A 169 12.87 -11.27 -8.59
CA PHE A 169 12.50 -12.64 -8.94
C PHE A 169 12.16 -12.77 -10.43
N MET A 170 11.41 -11.81 -10.99
CA MET A 170 11.02 -11.83 -12.40
C MET A 170 12.19 -11.61 -13.37
N LEU A 171 13.26 -10.95 -12.94
CA LEU A 171 14.46 -10.68 -13.75
C LEU A 171 15.59 -11.70 -13.54
N ALA A 172 15.60 -12.39 -12.41
CA ALA A 172 16.68 -13.32 -12.08
C ALA A 172 16.67 -14.54 -13.03
N PRO A 173 17.86 -15.06 -13.37
CA PRO A 173 17.98 -16.31 -14.12
C PRO A 173 17.28 -17.47 -13.38
N GLU A 174 16.60 -18.34 -14.14
CA GLU A 174 15.78 -19.41 -13.57
C GLU A 174 16.58 -20.36 -12.66
N ASP A 175 17.81 -20.71 -13.07
CA ASP A 175 18.66 -21.68 -12.37
C ASP A 175 19.03 -21.28 -10.94
N ASN A 176 19.09 -19.97 -10.63
CA ASN A 176 19.51 -19.48 -9.31
C ASN A 176 18.58 -18.41 -8.75
N ARG A 177 17.41 -18.21 -9.36
CA ARG A 177 16.42 -17.19 -9.01
C ARG A 177 16.05 -17.23 -7.52
N LYS A 178 15.71 -18.40 -7.03
CA LYS A 178 15.29 -18.60 -5.64
C LYS A 178 16.40 -18.23 -4.66
N THR A 179 17.62 -18.63 -4.92
CA THR A 179 18.80 -18.31 -4.08
C THR A 179 19.08 -16.79 -4.06
N LEU A 180 19.02 -16.13 -5.22
CA LEU A 180 19.26 -14.69 -5.30
C LEU A 180 18.18 -13.89 -4.57
N CYS A 181 16.93 -14.34 -4.61
CA CYS A 181 15.80 -13.64 -4.00
C CYS A 181 15.59 -14.00 -2.52
N ALA A 182 16.18 -15.09 -2.01
CA ALA A 182 15.99 -15.55 -0.63
C ALA A 182 16.30 -14.46 0.42
N LYS A 183 17.39 -13.71 0.23
CA LYS A 183 17.74 -12.61 1.13
C LYS A 183 16.71 -11.48 1.07
N MET A 184 16.26 -11.12 -0.14
CA MET A 184 15.26 -10.04 -0.29
C MET A 184 13.93 -10.43 0.32
N PHE A 185 13.54 -11.69 0.22
CA PHE A 185 12.35 -12.21 0.89
C PHE A 185 12.47 -12.12 2.40
N TRP A 186 13.64 -12.50 2.94
CA TRP A 186 13.92 -12.37 4.36
C TRP A 186 13.86 -10.91 4.83
N ASP A 187 14.51 -10.00 4.10
CA ASP A 187 14.48 -8.57 4.40
C ASP A 187 13.02 -8.04 4.44
N ALA A 188 12.17 -8.51 3.52
CA ALA A 188 10.75 -8.15 3.49
C ALA A 188 9.96 -8.74 4.68
N LEU A 189 10.24 -10.00 5.07
CA LEU A 189 9.63 -10.64 6.23
C LEU A 189 9.98 -9.93 7.54
N ILE A 190 11.25 -9.56 7.75
CA ILE A 190 11.68 -8.84 8.96
C ILE A 190 10.96 -7.49 9.07
N LEU A 191 10.79 -6.83 7.95
CA LEU A 191 10.23 -5.48 7.92
C LEU A 191 8.76 -5.45 8.34
N ALA A 192 7.97 -6.42 7.87
CA ALA A 192 6.55 -6.54 8.20
C ALA A 192 6.09 -8.01 8.08
N PRO A 193 6.30 -8.81 9.13
CA PRO A 193 6.09 -10.26 9.08
C PRO A 193 4.64 -10.69 8.93
N GLU A 194 3.66 -9.82 9.23
CA GLU A 194 2.23 -10.13 9.11
C GLU A 194 1.70 -9.98 7.67
N ILE A 195 2.30 -9.10 6.89
CA ILE A 195 1.83 -8.77 5.53
C ILE A 195 1.69 -10.01 4.64
N PRO A 196 2.68 -10.92 4.52
CA PRO A 196 2.55 -12.07 3.62
C PRO A 196 1.47 -13.06 4.04
N PHE A 197 1.13 -13.14 5.34
CA PHE A 197 0.02 -13.98 5.80
C PHE A 197 -1.32 -13.39 5.37
N TYR A 198 -1.50 -12.08 5.43
CA TYR A 198 -2.67 -11.40 4.86
C TYR A 198 -2.73 -11.56 3.33
N MET A 199 -1.60 -11.40 2.62
CA MET A 199 -1.53 -11.57 1.16
C MET A 199 -1.96 -12.96 0.69
N LEU A 200 -1.68 -14.00 1.48
CA LEU A 200 -2.02 -15.38 1.16
C LEU A 200 -3.35 -15.85 1.79
N GLY A 201 -4.02 -14.98 2.54
CA GLY A 201 -5.27 -15.30 3.22
C GLY A 201 -5.11 -16.26 4.40
N TYR A 202 -3.93 -16.34 4.98
CA TYR A 202 -3.64 -17.17 6.16
C TYR A 202 -3.96 -16.47 7.48
N SER A 203 -4.08 -15.15 7.48
CA SER A 203 -4.56 -14.36 8.61
C SER A 203 -5.93 -13.76 8.28
N PRO A 204 -6.89 -13.76 9.25
CA PRO A 204 -8.18 -13.12 9.06
C PRO A 204 -8.04 -11.59 8.96
N GLU A 205 -9.05 -10.95 8.39
CA GLU A 205 -9.17 -9.49 8.43
C GLU A 205 -9.16 -8.99 9.88
N PRO A 206 -8.42 -7.89 10.18
CA PRO A 206 -8.45 -7.28 11.51
C PRO A 206 -9.86 -6.85 11.92
N ASP A 207 -10.20 -7.06 13.18
CA ASP A 207 -11.45 -6.62 13.78
C ASP A 207 -11.31 -5.23 14.43
N ASP A 208 -12.43 -4.67 14.91
CA ASP A 208 -12.48 -3.31 15.48
C ASP A 208 -11.56 -3.13 16.71
N ASP A 209 -11.19 -4.22 17.39
CA ASP A 209 -10.29 -4.21 18.56
C ASP A 209 -8.81 -4.39 18.18
N SER A 210 -8.51 -4.62 16.91
CA SER A 210 -7.14 -4.78 16.40
C SER A 210 -6.37 -3.46 16.44
N ASN A 211 -5.04 -3.54 16.53
CA ASN A 211 -4.24 -2.33 16.55
C ASN A 211 -4.15 -1.65 15.17
N PRO A 212 -3.88 -0.34 15.08
CA PRO A 212 -3.81 0.38 13.81
C PRO A 212 -2.78 -0.21 12.81
N GLN A 213 -1.70 -0.83 13.32
CA GLN A 213 -0.69 -1.45 12.48
C GLN A 213 -1.22 -2.69 11.74
N ASP A 214 -2.11 -3.47 12.37
CA ASP A 214 -2.72 -4.64 11.73
C ASP A 214 -3.61 -4.20 10.55
N PHE A 215 -4.38 -3.13 10.73
CA PHE A 215 -5.15 -2.52 9.63
C PHE A 215 -4.25 -1.99 8.51
N ALA A 216 -3.14 -1.33 8.85
CA ALA A 216 -2.19 -0.85 7.86
C ALA A 216 -1.57 -2.00 7.07
N ASN A 217 -1.15 -3.08 7.74
CA ASN A 217 -0.60 -4.28 7.12
C ASN A 217 -1.64 -4.99 6.24
N PHE A 218 -2.88 -5.10 6.70
CA PHE A 218 -3.98 -5.69 5.94
C PHE A 218 -4.31 -4.87 4.69
N ASN A 219 -4.47 -3.56 4.82
CA ASN A 219 -4.74 -2.66 3.68
C ASN A 219 -3.62 -2.71 2.64
N PHE A 220 -2.37 -2.78 3.10
CA PHE A 220 -1.23 -3.00 2.21
C PHE A 220 -1.33 -4.34 1.49
N ALA A 221 -1.63 -5.42 2.21
CA ALA A 221 -1.76 -6.76 1.63
C ALA A 221 -2.88 -6.82 0.59
N VAL A 222 -4.04 -6.19 0.84
CA VAL A 222 -5.15 -6.08 -0.12
C VAL A 222 -4.70 -5.36 -1.39
N MET A 223 -3.96 -4.28 -1.28
CA MET A 223 -3.43 -3.53 -2.43
C MET A 223 -2.44 -4.36 -3.25
N TYR A 224 -1.65 -5.24 -2.61
CA TYR A 224 -0.60 -6.04 -3.25
C TYR A 224 -1.02 -7.48 -3.59
N TYR A 225 -2.25 -7.88 -3.25
CA TYR A 225 -2.74 -9.25 -3.46
C TYR A 225 -2.51 -9.79 -4.88
N ASP A 226 -2.88 -9.02 -5.90
CA ASP A 226 -2.70 -9.44 -7.29
C ASP A 226 -1.22 -9.46 -7.72
N ALA A 227 -0.36 -8.70 -7.04
CA ALA A 227 1.05 -8.62 -7.40
C ALA A 227 1.82 -9.90 -7.10
N ILE A 228 1.41 -10.68 -6.08
CA ILE A 228 2.02 -11.99 -5.80
C ILE A 228 1.64 -13.07 -6.80
N SER A 229 0.56 -12.87 -7.54
CA SER A 229 0.10 -13.78 -8.60
C SER A 229 0.73 -13.49 -9.97
N VAL A 230 1.83 -12.75 -10.02
CA VAL A 230 2.53 -12.34 -11.26
C VAL A 230 3.02 -13.52 -12.09
N SER A 231 3.37 -14.62 -11.45
CA SER A 231 3.66 -15.93 -12.06
C SER A 231 3.39 -17.05 -11.06
N GLU A 232 3.04 -18.23 -11.55
CA GLU A 232 2.83 -19.42 -10.71
C GLU A 232 4.11 -19.81 -9.95
N ASP A 233 5.28 -19.71 -10.60
CA ASP A 233 6.58 -20.02 -9.98
C ASP A 233 6.86 -19.06 -8.80
N PHE A 234 6.60 -17.75 -8.94
CA PHE A 234 6.74 -16.80 -7.85
C PHE A 234 5.75 -17.10 -6.72
N TYR A 235 4.47 -17.30 -7.06
CA TYR A 235 3.43 -17.56 -6.07
C TYR A 235 3.74 -18.81 -5.23
N ASN A 236 4.11 -19.90 -5.89
CA ASN A 236 4.42 -21.18 -5.21
C ASN A 236 5.67 -21.05 -4.34
N TRP A 237 6.72 -20.40 -4.83
CA TRP A 237 7.94 -20.15 -4.05
C TRP A 237 7.68 -19.24 -2.85
N PHE A 238 6.93 -18.16 -3.04
CA PHE A 238 6.56 -17.21 -1.99
C PHE A 238 5.69 -17.88 -0.93
N SER A 239 4.64 -18.60 -1.34
CA SER A 239 3.74 -19.33 -0.43
C SER A 239 4.49 -20.37 0.39
N ARG A 240 5.36 -21.16 -0.24
CA ARG A 240 6.23 -22.11 0.45
C ARG A 240 7.06 -21.44 1.54
N GLY A 241 7.68 -20.31 1.24
CA GLY A 241 8.49 -19.56 2.20
C GLY A 241 7.68 -19.03 3.40
N VAL A 242 6.48 -18.50 3.13
CA VAL A 242 5.57 -17.98 4.17
C VAL A 242 5.04 -19.10 5.07
N ILE A 243 4.60 -20.22 4.49
CA ILE A 243 4.12 -21.37 5.25
C ILE A 243 5.24 -21.92 6.16
N LEU A 244 6.43 -22.08 5.60
CA LEU A 244 7.58 -22.56 6.34
C LEU A 244 7.90 -21.63 7.52
N PHE A 245 7.96 -20.33 7.28
CA PHE A 245 8.16 -19.33 8.33
C PHE A 245 7.07 -19.41 9.40
N GLY A 246 5.79 -19.51 9.02
CA GLY A 246 4.66 -19.64 9.94
C GLY A 246 4.72 -20.91 10.79
N LEU A 247 5.08 -22.05 10.20
CA LEU A 247 5.23 -23.32 10.91
C LEU A 247 6.38 -23.28 11.94
N LEU A 248 7.52 -22.66 11.57
CA LEU A 248 8.69 -22.59 12.42
C LEU A 248 8.55 -21.54 13.54
N THR A 249 7.74 -20.50 13.34
CA THR A 249 7.48 -19.46 14.34
C THR A 249 6.17 -19.66 15.12
N ASN A 250 5.52 -20.83 14.96
CA ASN A 250 4.27 -21.22 15.63
C ASN A 250 3.11 -20.21 15.42
N ARG A 251 2.98 -19.66 14.21
CA ARG A 251 1.91 -18.72 13.85
C ARG A 251 0.59 -19.42 13.53
N PHE A 252 0.61 -20.71 13.23
CA PHE A 252 -0.57 -21.52 12.92
C PHE A 252 -1.05 -22.27 14.18
N ASP A 253 -2.35 -22.29 14.41
CA ASP A 253 -2.95 -23.12 15.44
C ASP A 253 -2.81 -24.63 15.11
N SER A 254 -3.24 -25.53 16.01
CA SER A 254 -3.03 -26.96 15.83
C SER A 254 -3.72 -27.55 14.59
N LYS A 255 -4.88 -26.99 14.18
CA LYS A 255 -5.62 -27.45 13.02
C LYS A 255 -5.05 -26.88 11.73
N GLU A 256 -4.76 -25.59 11.75
CA GLU A 256 -4.12 -24.90 10.65
C GLU A 256 -2.74 -25.51 10.36
N ARG A 257 -1.98 -25.86 11.40
CA ARG A 257 -0.67 -26.46 11.28
C ARG A 257 -0.70 -27.79 10.48
N GLU A 258 -1.64 -28.67 10.76
CA GLU A 258 -1.79 -29.94 10.03
C GLU A 258 -2.07 -29.66 8.54
N TYR A 259 -3.01 -28.78 8.27
CA TYR A 259 -3.33 -28.37 6.90
C TYR A 259 -2.14 -27.72 6.19
N MET A 260 -1.40 -26.83 6.86
CA MET A 260 -0.25 -26.15 6.27
C MET A 260 0.93 -27.09 6.02
N LEU A 261 1.08 -28.15 6.78
CA LEU A 261 2.07 -29.20 6.50
C LEU A 261 1.72 -29.95 5.21
N ASP A 262 0.47 -30.28 4.98
CA ASP A 262 0.02 -30.94 3.74
C ASP A 262 0.22 -30.02 2.52
N VAL A 263 -0.08 -28.72 2.66
CA VAL A 263 0.19 -27.74 1.60
C VAL A 263 1.68 -27.61 1.35
N LEU A 264 2.50 -27.55 2.39
CA LEU A 264 3.95 -27.44 2.28
C LEU A 264 4.56 -28.67 1.58
N ASP A 265 4.06 -29.87 1.87
CA ASP A 265 4.47 -31.11 1.19
C ASP A 265 4.14 -31.04 -0.30
N THR A 266 2.94 -30.59 -0.66
CA THR A 266 2.51 -30.37 -2.04
C THR A 266 3.43 -29.37 -2.78
N LEU A 267 3.93 -28.35 -2.09
CA LEU A 267 4.88 -27.38 -2.60
C LEU A 267 6.35 -27.87 -2.56
N GLY A 268 6.60 -29.11 -2.13
CA GLY A 268 7.93 -29.71 -2.05
C GLY A 268 8.82 -29.12 -0.95
N GLY A 269 8.26 -28.63 0.15
CA GLY A 269 8.97 -27.98 1.24
C GLY A 269 9.03 -28.79 2.56
N TYR A 270 8.45 -29.99 2.58
CA TYR A 270 8.33 -30.78 3.80
C TYR A 270 9.67 -31.27 4.37
N GLU A 271 10.59 -31.72 3.50
CA GLU A 271 11.92 -32.15 3.92
C GLU A 271 12.74 -31.03 4.58
N GLU A 272 12.65 -29.82 4.02
CA GLU A 272 13.30 -28.64 4.60
C GLU A 272 12.71 -28.28 5.95
N TYR A 273 11.39 -28.40 6.09
CA TYR A 273 10.72 -28.18 7.36
C TYR A 273 11.22 -29.19 8.42
N GLU A 274 11.28 -30.49 8.11
CA GLU A 274 11.77 -31.49 9.06
C GLU A 274 13.21 -31.23 9.48
N GLN A 275 14.10 -30.94 8.50
CA GLN A 275 15.50 -30.65 8.80
C GLN A 275 15.65 -29.44 9.71
N MET A 276 14.85 -28.39 9.48
CA MET A 276 14.93 -27.18 10.28
C MET A 276 14.27 -27.31 11.63
N ASN A 277 13.12 -27.97 11.71
CA ASN A 277 12.45 -28.23 12.96
C ASN A 277 13.35 -29.04 13.92
N ASN A 278 14.09 -30.00 13.37
CA ASN A 278 15.09 -30.76 14.17
C ASN A 278 16.23 -29.86 14.70
N ILE A 279 16.73 -28.92 13.87
CA ILE A 279 17.77 -27.97 14.29
C ILE A 279 17.21 -26.99 15.35
N ILE A 280 15.95 -26.58 15.22
CA ILE A 280 15.27 -25.67 16.14
C ILE A 280 15.05 -26.32 17.50
N MET A 281 14.59 -27.56 17.50
CA MET A 281 14.36 -28.32 18.74
C MET A 281 15.65 -28.56 19.55
N GLU A 282 16.81 -28.45 18.91
CA GLU A 282 18.12 -28.51 19.55
C GLU A 282 18.65 -27.16 20.06
N ARG A 283 17.99 -26.04 19.71
CA ARG A 283 18.45 -24.67 20.03
C ARG A 283 17.31 -23.80 20.54
N GLU A 284 17.49 -23.26 21.75
CA GLU A 284 16.50 -22.36 22.41
C GLU A 284 16.50 -20.91 21.87
N ASP A 285 17.29 -20.57 20.86
CA ASP A 285 17.47 -19.17 20.41
C ASP A 285 16.63 -18.84 19.16
N SER A 286 15.54 -18.11 19.37
CA SER A 286 14.56 -17.74 18.32
C SER A 286 15.16 -16.96 17.15
N ALA A 287 16.14 -16.09 17.39
CA ALA A 287 16.77 -15.28 16.35
C ALA A 287 17.62 -16.12 15.39
N VAL A 288 18.25 -17.20 15.89
CA VAL A 288 18.99 -18.16 15.08
C VAL A 288 18.06 -19.05 14.26
N ILE A 289 16.89 -19.36 14.83
CA ILE A 289 15.81 -20.10 14.20
C ILE A 289 15.31 -19.36 12.96
N GLU A 290 14.97 -18.09 13.11
CA GLU A 290 14.48 -17.24 12.06
C GLU A 290 15.51 -17.06 10.93
N ALA A 291 16.77 -16.83 11.27
CA ALA A 291 17.86 -16.68 10.31
C ALA A 291 18.15 -17.96 9.51
N LEU A 292 18.07 -19.13 10.14
CA LEU A 292 18.28 -20.42 9.49
C LEU A 292 17.10 -20.81 8.60
N ALA A 293 15.86 -20.53 9.03
CA ALA A 293 14.65 -20.75 8.25
C ALA A 293 14.72 -20.02 6.91
N ALA A 294 15.07 -18.76 6.95
CA ALA A 294 15.17 -17.93 5.75
C ALA A 294 16.29 -18.37 4.80
N HIS A 295 17.44 -18.73 5.33
CA HIS A 295 18.64 -18.94 4.50
C HIS A 295 18.67 -20.30 3.79
N LYS A 296 18.19 -21.38 4.41
CA LYS A 296 18.28 -22.74 3.84
C LYS A 296 17.08 -23.13 2.98
N CYS A 297 15.90 -22.65 3.29
CA CYS A 297 14.68 -23.12 2.65
C CYS A 297 14.26 -22.35 1.43
N LEU A 298 14.71 -21.09 1.31
CA LEU A 298 14.44 -20.25 0.17
C LEU A 298 15.51 -20.38 -0.92
N SER A 299 16.65 -21.00 -0.60
CA SER A 299 17.78 -21.17 -1.53
C SER A 299 17.72 -22.45 -2.38
N LYS A 300 16.74 -23.33 -2.17
CA LYS A 300 16.45 -24.49 -3.00
C LYS A 300 15.15 -24.28 -3.75
#